data_25a5feb7e63efa911d4909111eded037
#
_entry.id   25a5feb7e63efa911d4909111eded037
#
_cell.length_a   1.000
_cell.length_b   1.000
_cell.length_c   1.000
_cell.angle_alpha   90.00
_cell.angle_beta   90.00
_cell.angle_gamma   90.00
#
_symmetry.space_group_name_H-M   'P 1'
#
loop_
_entity.id
_entity.type
_entity.pdbx_description
1 polymer ?
#
loop_
_entity_poly.entity_id
_entity_poly.type
_entity_poly.pdbx_seq_one_letter_code
_entity_poly.pdbx_strand_id
1 'polypeptide(L)'
;MIFLKKIFDLIKILLIAFIFSLVIDFFLGSKILKYFDDYFAKSQFYERLVRIDHPIYHHTLRANIQYSNNVSFLGTYELCTNNHGFKSKCNEVIDKNFEFAFIGDSFTEGTPIEYQDSFVGIFSETSGYKT
;
A
#
# COMPACT_ATOMS: atom_id res chain seq x y z
N MET A 1 54.78 17.20 18.71
CA MET A 1 54.61 17.57 17.29
C MET A 1 53.87 16.53 16.47
N ILE A 2 54.18 15.24 16.59
CA ILE A 2 53.52 14.13 15.83
C ILE A 2 52.05 13.98 16.17
N PHE A 3 51.63 14.17 17.41
CA PHE A 3 50.26 14.01 17.86
C PHE A 3 49.34 15.11 17.27
N LEU A 4 49.75 16.36 17.23
CA LEU A 4 49.03 17.47 16.61
C LEU A 4 48.79 17.21 15.08
N LYS A 5 49.83 16.72 14.39
CA LYS A 5 49.75 16.39 12.99
C LYS A 5 48.66 15.35 12.69
N LYS A 6 48.60 14.27 13.51
CA LYS A 6 47.55 13.23 13.39
C LYS A 6 46.16 13.79 13.60
N ILE A 7 45.97 14.73 14.57
CA ILE A 7 44.67 15.37 14.79
C ILE A 7 44.29 16.21 13.59
N PHE A 8 45.20 17.00 13.02
CA PHE A 8 44.92 17.79 11.82
C PHE A 8 44.57 16.93 10.61
N ASP A 9 45.25 15.80 10.44
CA ASP A 9 44.96 14.87 9.34
C ASP A 9 43.58 14.20 9.52
N LEU A 10 43.20 13.86 10.75
CA LEU A 10 41.86 13.34 11.07
C LEU A 10 40.77 14.38 10.75
N ILE A 11 40.96 15.64 11.17
CA ILE A 11 40.02 16.72 10.90
C ILE A 11 39.82 16.92 9.38
N LYS A 12 40.90 16.86 8.60
CA LYS A 12 40.83 16.97 7.13
C LYS A 12 40.00 15.84 6.52
N ILE A 13 40.21 14.59 6.98
CA ILE A 13 39.47 13.44 6.49
C ILE A 13 37.98 13.58 6.80
N LEU A 14 37.64 13.99 8.02
CA LEU A 14 36.24 14.23 8.43
C LEU A 14 35.58 15.34 7.62
N LEU A 15 36.31 16.41 7.34
CA LEU A 15 35.81 17.51 6.53
C LEU A 15 35.56 17.10 5.07
N ILE A 16 36.46 16.34 4.48
CA ILE A 16 36.29 15.79 3.13
C ILE A 16 35.09 14.84 3.08
N ALA A 17 34.95 13.95 4.06
CA ALA A 17 33.82 13.03 4.15
C ALA A 17 32.49 13.77 4.29
N PHE A 18 32.47 14.84 5.09
CA PHE A 18 31.28 15.68 5.25
C PHE A 18 30.89 16.39 3.96
N ILE A 19 31.85 17.02 3.27
CA ILE A 19 31.60 17.68 1.97
C ILE A 19 31.09 16.65 0.95
N PHE A 20 31.70 15.46 0.92
CA PHE A 20 31.27 14.41 0.00
C PHE A 20 29.84 13.92 0.30
N SER A 21 29.47 13.81 1.59
CA SER A 21 28.12 13.50 2.02
C SER A 21 27.12 14.55 1.55
N LEU A 22 27.43 15.85 1.69
CA LEU A 22 26.56 16.93 1.21
C LEU A 22 26.38 16.91 -0.31
N VAL A 23 27.44 16.60 -1.06
CA VAL A 23 27.36 16.47 -2.52
C VAL A 23 26.45 15.29 -2.91
N ILE A 24 26.61 14.15 -2.26
CA ILE A 24 25.75 12.98 -2.50
C ILE A 24 24.30 13.31 -2.17
N ASP A 25 24.03 13.94 -1.02
CA ASP A 25 22.68 14.31 -0.60
C ASP A 25 22.04 15.30 -1.59
N PHE A 26 22.78 16.28 -2.06
CA PHE A 26 22.31 17.24 -3.06
C PHE A 26 21.91 16.57 -4.39
N PHE A 27 22.70 15.62 -4.88
CA PHE A 27 22.42 14.97 -6.18
C PHE A 27 21.46 13.78 -6.10
N LEU A 28 21.50 12.99 -5.03
CA LEU A 28 20.68 11.80 -4.85
C LEU A 28 19.43 12.08 -4.02
N GLY A 29 19.52 12.93 -2.99
CA GLY A 29 18.42 13.22 -2.08
C GLY A 29 17.20 13.77 -2.82
N SER A 30 17.40 14.72 -3.73
CA SER A 30 16.32 15.30 -4.54
C SER A 30 15.64 14.27 -5.45
N LYS A 31 16.39 13.34 -6.02
CA LYS A 31 15.84 12.26 -6.87
C LYS A 31 15.09 11.22 -6.05
N ILE A 32 15.62 10.87 -4.89
CA ILE A 32 15.01 9.93 -3.96
C ILE A 32 13.70 10.51 -3.43
N LEU A 33 13.70 11.76 -2.97
CA LEU A 33 12.50 12.45 -2.49
C LEU A 33 11.44 12.52 -3.58
N LYS A 34 11.79 12.92 -4.80
CA LYS A 34 10.85 12.95 -5.92
C LYS A 34 10.26 11.56 -6.22
N TYR A 35 11.07 10.50 -6.18
CA TYR A 35 10.59 9.14 -6.37
C TYR A 35 9.57 8.74 -5.28
N PHE A 36 9.83 9.10 -4.02
CA PHE A 36 8.90 8.85 -2.92
C PHE A 36 7.63 9.69 -3.07
N ASP A 37 7.73 10.96 -3.43
CA ASP A 37 6.56 11.82 -3.65
C ASP A 37 5.66 11.28 -4.77
N ASP A 38 6.24 10.87 -5.89
CA ASP A 38 5.50 10.26 -7.00
C ASP A 38 4.84 8.92 -6.58
N TYR A 39 5.54 8.13 -5.77
CA TYR A 39 5.01 6.86 -5.25
C TYR A 39 3.84 7.10 -4.29
N PHE A 40 3.98 8.01 -3.33
CA PHE A 40 2.91 8.34 -2.39
C PHE A 40 1.72 9.02 -3.06
N ALA A 41 1.95 9.91 -4.02
CA ALA A 41 0.88 10.53 -4.79
C ALA A 41 0.05 9.49 -5.56
N LYS A 42 0.71 8.50 -6.15
CA LYS A 42 0.04 7.40 -6.85
C LYS A 42 -0.76 6.50 -5.90
N SER A 43 -0.22 6.22 -4.72
CA SER A 43 -0.91 5.45 -3.67
C SER A 43 -2.15 6.19 -3.16
N GLN A 44 -2.05 7.50 -2.88
CA GLN A 44 -3.20 8.31 -2.47
C GLN A 44 -4.28 8.43 -3.55
N PHE A 45 -3.89 8.48 -4.82
CA PHE A 45 -4.84 8.49 -5.93
C PHE A 45 -5.63 7.17 -5.98
N TYR A 46 -4.96 6.03 -5.81
CA TYR A 46 -5.61 4.72 -5.71
C TYR A 46 -6.63 4.68 -4.56
N GLU A 47 -6.25 5.11 -3.37
CA GLU A 47 -7.14 5.13 -2.22
C GLU A 47 -8.42 5.93 -2.50
N ARG A 48 -8.32 7.10 -3.13
CA ARG A 48 -9.49 7.93 -3.49
C ARG A 48 -10.38 7.33 -4.57
N LEU A 49 -9.86 6.45 -5.40
CA LEU A 49 -10.67 5.76 -6.42
C LEU A 49 -11.54 4.66 -5.81
N VAL A 50 -11.00 3.93 -4.84
CA VAL A 50 -11.64 2.74 -4.29
C VAL A 50 -12.35 2.98 -2.98
N ARG A 51 -11.94 3.99 -2.19
CA ARG A 51 -12.52 4.33 -0.89
C ARG A 51 -13.31 5.63 -0.94
N ILE A 52 -14.40 5.67 -0.16
CA ILE A 52 -15.22 6.85 0.07
C ILE A 52 -15.34 7.11 1.56
N ASP A 53 -15.47 8.36 1.94
CA ASP A 53 -15.70 8.76 3.33
C ASP A 53 -17.04 8.23 3.82
N HIS A 54 -17.06 7.74 5.05
CA HIS A 54 -18.28 7.28 5.71
C HIS A 54 -18.47 7.99 7.06
N PRO A 55 -19.68 8.50 7.34
CA PRO A 55 -19.92 9.37 8.51
C PRO A 55 -19.78 8.65 9.86
N ILE A 56 -19.85 7.32 9.89
CA ILE A 56 -19.79 6.53 11.14
C ILE A 56 -18.43 5.86 11.31
N TYR A 57 -17.89 5.23 10.28
CA TYR A 57 -16.67 4.41 10.37
C TYR A 57 -15.52 4.91 9.48
N HIS A 58 -15.41 6.22 9.35
CA HIS A 58 -14.35 6.94 8.65
C HIS A 58 -14.34 6.71 7.13
N HIS A 59 -14.23 5.49 6.64
CA HIS A 59 -14.26 5.18 5.21
C HIS A 59 -14.86 3.80 4.94
N THR A 60 -15.31 3.59 3.71
CA THR A 60 -15.76 2.30 3.17
C THR A 60 -15.28 2.14 1.74
N LEU A 61 -15.29 0.93 1.22
CA LEU A 61 -15.05 0.71 -0.20
C LEU A 61 -16.24 1.23 -1.02
N ARG A 62 -15.94 1.77 -2.19
CA ARG A 62 -16.97 2.17 -3.15
C ARG A 62 -17.71 0.94 -3.66
N ALA A 63 -19.01 1.00 -3.74
CA ALA A 63 -19.84 -0.09 -4.24
C ALA A 63 -19.70 -0.29 -5.75
N ASN A 64 -19.85 -1.52 -6.21
CA ASN A 64 -19.87 -1.93 -7.62
C ASN A 64 -18.66 -1.46 -8.41
N ILE A 65 -17.47 -1.53 -7.82
CA ILE A 65 -16.24 -1.27 -8.55
C ILE A 65 -15.57 -2.57 -8.98
N GLN A 66 -14.92 -2.48 -10.12
CA GLN A 66 -13.90 -3.41 -10.56
C GLN A 66 -12.65 -2.60 -10.88
N TYR A 67 -11.61 -2.79 -10.13
CA TYR A 67 -10.38 -2.01 -10.22
C TYR A 67 -9.17 -2.93 -10.29
N SER A 68 -8.39 -2.79 -11.36
CA SER A 68 -7.14 -3.51 -11.51
C SER A 68 -5.99 -2.63 -11.00
N ASN A 69 -5.20 -3.15 -10.07
CA ASN A 69 -4.02 -2.47 -9.53
C ASN A 69 -2.77 -3.30 -9.76
N ASN A 70 -1.68 -2.62 -10.13
CA ASN A 70 -0.37 -3.22 -10.31
C ASN A 70 0.51 -2.85 -9.11
N VAL A 71 0.76 -3.81 -8.24
CA VAL A 71 1.70 -3.67 -7.14
C VAL A 71 3.05 -4.23 -7.61
N SER A 72 4.04 -3.36 -7.75
CA SER A 72 5.30 -3.60 -8.48
C SER A 72 6.05 -4.89 -8.13
N PHE A 73 5.85 -5.46 -6.94
CA PHE A 73 6.51 -6.71 -6.50
C PHE A 73 5.54 -7.89 -6.29
N LEU A 74 4.22 -7.64 -6.32
CA LEU A 74 3.18 -8.67 -6.14
C LEU A 74 2.41 -8.97 -7.44
N GLY A 75 2.66 -8.20 -8.49
CA GLY A 75 1.93 -8.32 -9.75
C GLY A 75 0.63 -7.53 -9.78
N THR A 76 -0.24 -7.87 -10.71
CA THR A 76 -1.55 -7.23 -10.86
C THR A 76 -2.59 -8.02 -10.09
N TYR A 77 -3.42 -7.34 -9.31
CA TYR A 77 -4.59 -7.93 -8.66
C TYR A 77 -5.85 -7.12 -9.00
N GLU A 78 -7.00 -7.78 -8.95
CA GLU A 78 -8.28 -7.14 -9.15
C GLU A 78 -9.01 -6.97 -7.81
N LEU A 79 -9.46 -5.75 -7.55
CA LEU A 79 -10.35 -5.42 -6.46
C LEU A 79 -11.76 -5.26 -7.01
N CYS A 80 -12.65 -6.16 -6.61
CA CYS A 80 -14.07 -6.07 -6.92
C CYS A 80 -14.88 -5.90 -5.66
N THR A 81 -15.92 -5.09 -5.73
CA THR A 81 -16.86 -4.89 -4.63
C THR A 81 -18.29 -5.10 -5.09
N ASN A 82 -19.10 -5.57 -4.17
CA ASN A 82 -20.53 -5.73 -4.38
C ASN A 82 -21.30 -4.41 -4.27
N ASN A 83 -22.61 -4.47 -4.40
CA ASN A 83 -23.52 -3.32 -4.29
C ASN A 83 -23.58 -2.67 -2.90
N HIS A 84 -23.02 -3.31 -1.88
CA HIS A 84 -22.89 -2.79 -0.51
C HIS A 84 -21.49 -2.23 -0.19
N GLY A 85 -20.54 -2.32 -1.13
CA GLY A 85 -19.17 -1.90 -0.91
C GLY A 85 -18.31 -2.92 -0.16
N PHE A 86 -18.73 -4.17 -0.07
CA PHE A 86 -17.89 -5.25 0.45
C PHE A 86 -17.07 -5.87 -0.67
N LYS A 87 -15.84 -6.26 -0.35
CA LYS A 87 -15.00 -6.99 -1.28
C LYS A 87 -15.65 -8.32 -1.64
N SER A 88 -15.70 -8.62 -2.92
CA SER A 88 -16.37 -9.81 -3.45
C SER A 88 -15.64 -10.34 -4.68
N LYS A 89 -16.05 -11.52 -5.13
CA LYS A 89 -15.60 -12.06 -6.41
C LYS A 89 -16.06 -11.15 -7.55
N CYS A 90 -15.19 -10.95 -8.54
CA CYS A 90 -15.52 -10.11 -9.69
C CYS A 90 -16.67 -10.73 -10.50
N ASN A 91 -17.56 -9.87 -10.97
CA ASN A 91 -18.76 -10.27 -11.75
C ASN A 91 -19.76 -11.18 -10.99
N GLU A 92 -19.66 -11.24 -9.67
CA GLU A 92 -20.63 -11.99 -8.87
C GLU A 92 -21.88 -11.15 -8.66
N VAL A 93 -23.04 -11.69 -9.07
CA VAL A 93 -24.35 -11.14 -8.72
C VAL A 93 -24.71 -11.62 -7.33
N ILE A 94 -24.57 -10.75 -6.35
CA ILE A 94 -24.79 -11.11 -4.96
C ILE A 94 -26.29 -11.10 -4.65
N ASP A 95 -26.81 -12.25 -4.29
CA ASP A 95 -28.09 -12.38 -3.60
C ASP A 95 -27.97 -11.80 -2.18
N LYS A 96 -29.04 -11.16 -1.67
CA LYS A 96 -29.05 -10.38 -0.43
C LYS A 96 -28.85 -11.18 0.87
N ASN A 97 -28.62 -12.47 0.78
CA ASN A 97 -28.56 -13.36 1.94
C ASN A 97 -27.12 -13.76 2.24
N PHE A 98 -26.43 -12.92 3.00
CA PHE A 98 -25.15 -13.30 3.59
C PHE A 98 -25.40 -14.17 4.84
N GLU A 99 -24.61 -15.20 5.03
CA GLU A 99 -24.65 -16.08 6.20
C GLU A 99 -23.55 -15.70 7.19
N PHE A 100 -22.43 -15.15 6.67
CA PHE A 100 -21.31 -14.68 7.47
C PHE A 100 -20.84 -13.30 6.98
N ALA A 101 -20.39 -12.49 7.94
CA ALA A 101 -19.69 -11.23 7.68
C ALA A 101 -18.36 -11.22 8.44
N PHE A 102 -17.28 -10.91 7.75
CA PHE A 102 -15.96 -10.76 8.35
C PHE A 102 -15.67 -9.27 8.53
N ILE A 103 -15.34 -8.89 9.76
CA ILE A 103 -15.02 -7.51 10.13
C ILE A 103 -13.59 -7.49 10.63
N GLY A 104 -12.78 -6.57 10.11
CA GLY A 104 -11.39 -6.43 10.50
C GLY A 104 -10.69 -5.31 9.75
N ASP A 105 -9.38 -5.37 9.73
CA ASP A 105 -8.48 -4.40 9.09
C ASP A 105 -8.11 -4.81 7.65
N SER A 106 -7.00 -4.27 7.14
CA SER A 106 -6.47 -4.57 5.79
C SER A 106 -6.14 -6.06 5.57
N PHE A 107 -5.86 -6.83 6.63
CA PHE A 107 -5.66 -8.27 6.52
C PHE A 107 -6.99 -8.98 6.25
N THR A 108 -8.07 -8.54 6.87
CA THR A 108 -9.42 -9.06 6.63
C THR A 108 -9.92 -8.66 5.26
N GLU A 109 -9.66 -7.44 4.82
CA GLU A 109 -9.92 -6.99 3.45
C GLU A 109 -9.09 -7.78 2.43
N GLY A 110 -7.93 -8.30 2.84
CA GLY A 110 -7.03 -9.03 1.97
C GLY A 110 -6.39 -8.14 0.91
N THR A 111 -5.93 -6.96 1.31
CA THR A 111 -5.14 -6.09 0.43
C THR A 111 -3.68 -6.56 0.45
N PRO A 112 -3.04 -6.81 -0.68
CA PRO A 112 -3.41 -6.60 -2.09
C PRO A 112 -3.64 -7.92 -2.85
N ILE A 113 -4.46 -8.82 -2.36
CA ILE A 113 -4.78 -10.10 -2.99
C ILE A 113 -6.20 -10.10 -3.53
N GLU A 114 -6.50 -10.95 -4.50
CA GLU A 114 -7.85 -11.14 -5.02
C GLU A 114 -8.78 -11.77 -3.97
N TYR A 115 -10.10 -11.59 -4.12
CA TYR A 115 -11.06 -12.11 -3.15
C TYR A 115 -10.92 -13.63 -2.95
N GLN A 116 -10.83 -14.40 -4.03
CA GLN A 116 -10.72 -15.86 -3.97
C GLN A 116 -9.46 -16.37 -3.26
N ASP A 117 -8.38 -15.56 -3.25
CA ASP A 117 -7.11 -15.89 -2.60
C ASP A 117 -7.05 -15.37 -1.15
N SER A 118 -8.04 -14.56 -0.74
CA SER A 118 -8.18 -14.11 0.63
C SER A 118 -8.73 -15.23 1.53
N PHE A 119 -8.46 -15.15 2.84
CA PHE A 119 -9.01 -16.13 3.77
C PHE A 119 -10.55 -16.13 3.79
N VAL A 120 -11.19 -15.00 3.52
CA VAL A 120 -12.64 -14.85 3.42
C VAL A 120 -13.16 -15.61 2.18
N GLY A 121 -12.50 -15.42 1.04
CA GLY A 121 -12.86 -16.14 -0.20
C GLY A 121 -12.62 -17.63 -0.09
N ILE A 122 -11.48 -18.05 0.48
CA ILE A 122 -11.18 -19.47 0.74
C ILE A 122 -12.21 -20.07 1.69
N PHE A 123 -12.59 -19.36 2.76
CA PHE A 123 -13.64 -19.81 3.67
C PHE A 123 -14.98 -19.98 2.95
N SER A 124 -15.39 -19.01 2.15
CA SER A 124 -16.63 -19.08 1.37
C SER A 124 -16.64 -20.29 0.43
N GLU A 125 -15.55 -20.51 -0.29
CA GLU A 125 -15.43 -21.62 -1.24
C GLU A 125 -15.42 -23.00 -0.55
N THR A 126 -14.69 -23.11 0.57
CA THR A 126 -14.52 -24.39 1.27
C THR A 126 -15.72 -24.76 2.12
N SER A 127 -16.41 -23.80 2.71
CA SER A 127 -17.58 -24.03 3.56
C SER A 127 -18.90 -24.06 2.79
N GLY A 128 -18.94 -23.45 1.61
CA GLY A 128 -20.16 -23.22 0.83
C GLY A 128 -21.08 -22.13 1.38
N TYR A 129 -20.65 -21.43 2.46
CA TYR A 129 -21.40 -20.29 3.01
C TYR A 129 -21.20 -19.03 2.17
N LYS A 130 -22.24 -18.21 2.08
CA LYS A 130 -22.18 -16.90 1.43
C LYS A 130 -21.59 -15.88 2.39
N THR A 131 -20.49 -15.23 1.96
CA THR A 131 -19.78 -14.20 2.72
C THR A 131 -19.81 -12.85 2.05
#